data_9490e1e185d78cc4cf83a5c3f440c0d0
#
_entry.id   9490e1e185d78cc4cf83a5c3f440c0d0
#
_cell.length_a   1.000
_cell.length_b   1.000
_cell.length_c   1.000
_cell.angle_alpha   90.00
_cell.angle_beta   90.00
_cell.angle_gamma   90.00
#
_symmetry.space_group_name_H-M   'P 1'
#
loop_
_entity.id
_entity.type
_entity.pdbx_description
1 polymer ?
#
loop_
_entity_poly.entity_id
_entity_poly.type
_entity_poly.pdbx_seq_one_letter_code
_entity_poly.pdbx_strand_id
1 'polypeptide(L)'
;MNNTIQSFKIFISFFLLFLCTSCDTKNGKDIPFNQFKDVYQVYGKKLNVDTYKFSTYGKMLLFEKEEYIIRENFKSESLIDKIYYTKDSLISLVKFGQGPNENLSSRIMQKHSDTCFSIFDGKRKTILFKDISGNTLFESKFSELFFSAIQTNDGYLATGIFDKQNKHRYILYDQKGNKIQSFGYYPQEEEEIDITSKNLAYQGSLVYNKTLNRFLSTTNNGCVLELYQLGEKPYLIQGYYDILPVYAPHKTKKIDGVRYGDDNQCGYIDLYATEQYVYGLYSGKKLENRTTQGLVDAIQTNHILIYDWNGNCVCRLVTDKPLFNICVSQDNQELIALGWEDDYYLYSFDLSEVNLSNN
;
A
#
# COMPACT_ATOMS: atom_id res chain seq x y z
N MET A 1 57.45 37.73 17.43
CA MET A 1 57.00 36.84 16.32
C MET A 1 56.59 35.42 16.79
N ASN A 2 56.65 35.07 18.07
CA ASN A 2 56.34 33.69 18.56
C ASN A 2 54.92 33.47 19.15
N ASN A 3 54.16 34.52 19.35
CA ASN A 3 52.80 34.37 19.96
C ASN A 3 51.66 34.17 18.95
N THR A 4 51.91 34.44 17.66
CA THR A 4 50.87 34.31 16.59
C THR A 4 50.76 32.87 16.04
N ILE A 5 51.85 32.08 16.17
CA ILE A 5 51.91 30.72 15.66
C ILE A 5 51.25 29.72 16.60
N GLN A 6 51.24 30.02 17.93
CA GLN A 6 50.62 29.14 18.92
C GLN A 6 49.08 29.26 18.90
N SER A 7 48.52 30.43 18.65
CA SER A 7 47.09 30.64 18.50
C SER A 7 46.48 29.96 17.25
N PHE A 8 47.28 29.87 16.18
CA PHE A 8 46.84 29.22 14.96
C PHE A 8 46.83 27.69 15.04
N LYS A 9 47.72 27.07 15.85
CA LYS A 9 47.72 25.63 16.06
C LYS A 9 46.59 25.17 16.95
N ILE A 10 46.15 25.97 17.93
CA ILE A 10 44.98 25.68 18.78
C ILE A 10 43.69 25.78 17.98
N PHE A 11 43.57 26.70 17.03
CA PHE A 11 42.38 26.85 16.21
C PHE A 11 42.19 25.72 15.18
N ILE A 12 43.31 25.21 14.63
CA ILE A 12 43.27 24.06 13.70
C ILE A 12 42.97 22.75 14.46
N SER A 13 43.45 22.59 15.70
CA SER A 13 43.15 21.42 16.53
C SER A 13 41.66 21.37 16.97
N PHE A 14 41.01 22.53 17.17
CA PHE A 14 39.60 22.59 17.53
C PHE A 14 38.68 22.39 16.31
N PHE A 15 39.13 22.75 15.09
CA PHE A 15 38.36 22.55 13.85
C PHE A 15 38.42 21.09 13.36
N LEU A 16 39.49 20.34 13.68
CA LEU A 16 39.63 18.92 13.34
C LEU A 16 38.85 17.99 14.29
N LEU A 17 38.45 18.46 15.49
CA LEU A 17 37.63 17.68 16.42
C LEU A 17 36.12 17.76 16.11
N PHE A 18 35.69 18.66 15.22
CA PHE A 18 34.29 18.75 14.80
C PHE A 18 33.95 17.98 13.53
N LEU A 19 34.94 17.34 12.90
CA LEU A 19 34.75 16.53 11.69
C LEU A 19 34.62 15.02 11.96
N CYS A 20 34.61 14.61 13.22
CA CYS A 20 34.40 13.20 13.62
C CYS A 20 33.07 12.97 14.32
N THR A 21 32.02 13.75 14.04
CA THR A 21 30.68 13.33 14.40
C THR A 21 30.13 12.42 13.31
N SER A 22 30.42 11.14 13.51
CA SER A 22 29.62 9.98 13.15
C SER A 22 28.73 10.14 11.92
N CYS A 23 29.21 9.69 10.77
CA CYS A 23 28.36 8.87 9.92
C CYS A 23 28.01 7.60 10.75
N ASP A 24 26.96 7.67 11.55
CA ASP A 24 26.19 6.49 11.86
C ASP A 24 25.71 5.96 10.52
N THR A 25 26.40 4.98 9.99
CA THR A 25 25.83 4.07 8.99
C THR A 25 24.68 3.37 9.69
N LYS A 26 23.50 4.01 9.68
CA LYS A 26 22.25 3.36 10.07
C LYS A 26 22.22 2.07 9.28
N ASN A 27 22.34 0.95 9.96
CA ASN A 27 22.20 -0.36 9.37
C ASN A 27 20.85 -0.37 8.66
N GLY A 28 20.85 -0.39 7.33
CA GLY A 28 19.62 -0.27 6.52
C GLY A 28 18.58 -1.38 6.74
N LYS A 29 18.87 -2.31 7.68
CA LYS A 29 17.94 -3.38 8.09
C LYS A 29 16.86 -2.92 9.06
N ASP A 30 17.05 -1.80 9.78
CA ASP A 30 16.13 -1.36 10.84
C ASP A 30 15.22 -0.18 10.40
N ILE A 31 15.38 0.30 9.19
CA ILE A 31 14.53 1.32 8.61
C ILE A 31 13.36 0.64 7.87
N PRO A 32 12.11 1.05 8.07
CA PRO A 32 11.60 2.17 8.87
C PRO A 32 11.33 1.84 10.34
N PHE A 33 11.58 0.62 10.80
CA PHE A 33 11.14 0.10 12.10
C PHE A 33 11.61 0.94 13.29
N ASN A 34 12.79 1.54 13.23
CA ASN A 34 13.35 2.37 14.28
C ASN A 34 12.62 3.71 14.50
N GLN A 35 11.70 4.08 13.59
CA GLN A 35 10.87 5.28 13.73
C GLN A 35 9.70 5.04 14.69
N PHE A 36 9.36 3.78 14.95
CA PHE A 36 8.27 3.37 15.84
C PHE A 36 8.81 3.03 17.22
N LYS A 37 8.53 3.89 18.21
CA LYS A 37 8.98 3.71 19.60
C LYS A 37 8.23 2.59 20.29
N ASP A 38 6.91 2.54 20.09
CA ASP A 38 6.03 1.58 20.70
C ASP A 38 5.84 0.36 19.79
N VAL A 39 6.07 -0.82 20.36
CA VAL A 39 5.99 -2.10 19.65
C VAL A 39 5.11 -3.05 20.44
N TYR A 40 4.06 -3.54 19.84
CA TYR A 40 3.12 -4.48 20.44
C TYR A 40 3.20 -5.84 19.75
N GLN A 41 3.29 -6.90 20.55
CA GLN A 41 3.13 -8.27 20.08
C GLN A 41 1.63 -8.61 20.06
N VAL A 42 1.12 -9.09 18.93
CA VAL A 42 -0.29 -9.49 18.79
C VAL A 42 -0.37 -10.91 18.28
N TYR A 43 -1.33 -11.67 18.80
CA TYR A 43 -1.47 -13.11 18.56
C TYR A 43 -2.73 -13.41 17.78
N GLY A 44 -2.58 -14.12 16.67
CA GLY A 44 -3.67 -14.45 15.77
C GLY A 44 -4.47 -15.67 16.22
N LYS A 45 -5.78 -15.50 16.34
CA LYS A 45 -6.71 -16.62 16.47
C LYS A 45 -7.16 -17.05 15.09
N LYS A 46 -6.86 -18.29 14.72
CA LYS A 46 -7.29 -18.87 13.45
C LYS A 46 -8.82 -18.93 13.38
N LEU A 47 -9.39 -18.40 12.30
CA LEU A 47 -10.80 -18.47 12.02
C LEU A 47 -11.14 -19.80 11.33
N ASN A 48 -12.31 -20.37 11.67
CA ASN A 48 -12.76 -21.64 11.09
C ASN A 48 -13.44 -21.37 9.74
N VAL A 49 -12.63 -21.08 8.72
CA VAL A 49 -13.09 -20.88 7.34
C VAL A 49 -12.29 -21.79 6.44
N ASP A 50 -12.98 -22.47 5.53
CA ASP A 50 -12.34 -23.32 4.53
C ASP A 50 -11.56 -22.47 3.52
N THR A 51 -10.23 -22.58 3.59
CA THR A 51 -9.28 -21.68 2.92
C THR A 51 -8.70 -22.23 1.62
N TYR A 52 -8.98 -23.50 1.26
CA TYR A 52 -8.48 -24.09 0.01
C TYR A 52 -8.87 -23.31 -1.26
N LYS A 53 -9.88 -22.46 -1.14
CA LYS A 53 -10.37 -21.57 -2.21
C LYS A 53 -9.61 -20.26 -2.31
N PHE A 54 -8.72 -19.94 -1.35
CA PHE A 54 -8.02 -18.66 -1.36
C PHE A 54 -6.87 -18.66 -2.38
N SER A 55 -6.72 -17.54 -3.05
CA SER A 55 -5.53 -17.21 -3.81
C SER A 55 -4.49 -16.53 -2.92
N THR A 56 -3.27 -16.46 -3.40
CA THR A 56 -2.10 -16.02 -2.63
C THR A 56 -2.20 -14.63 -2.03
N TYR A 57 -2.85 -13.69 -2.67
CA TYR A 57 -3.01 -12.32 -2.18
C TYR A 57 -4.16 -11.66 -2.92
N GLY A 58 -4.65 -10.57 -2.38
CA GLY A 58 -5.74 -9.78 -2.95
C GLY A 58 -6.34 -8.91 -1.88
N LYS A 59 -6.65 -7.68 -2.19
CA LYS A 59 -7.19 -6.71 -1.24
C LYS A 59 -8.45 -7.24 -0.56
N MET A 60 -8.58 -6.93 0.73
CA MET A 60 -9.74 -7.29 1.55
C MET A 60 -10.45 -6.04 2.05
N LEU A 61 -11.78 -6.12 2.15
CA LEU A 61 -12.63 -5.11 2.79
C LEU A 61 -13.46 -5.77 3.89
N LEU A 62 -13.47 -5.18 5.07
CA LEU A 62 -14.22 -5.67 6.21
C LEU A 62 -15.60 -5.03 6.27
N PHE A 63 -16.63 -5.86 6.47
CA PHE A 63 -18.03 -5.50 6.70
C PHE A 63 -18.46 -6.06 8.06
N GLU A 64 -18.16 -5.30 9.10
CA GLU A 64 -18.25 -5.71 10.51
C GLU A 64 -19.67 -6.15 10.93
N LYS A 65 -20.68 -5.34 10.60
CA LYS A 65 -22.08 -5.59 11.01
C LYS A 65 -22.63 -6.92 10.51
N GLU A 66 -22.13 -7.38 9.37
CA GLU A 66 -22.58 -8.58 8.69
C GLU A 66 -21.59 -9.74 8.83
N GLU A 67 -20.47 -9.51 9.53
CA GLU A 67 -19.44 -10.51 9.83
C GLU A 67 -18.86 -11.20 8.58
N TYR A 68 -18.56 -10.43 7.53
CA TYR A 68 -17.91 -10.94 6.33
C TYR A 68 -16.83 -10.00 5.79
N ILE A 69 -15.97 -10.57 4.97
CA ILE A 69 -15.02 -9.83 4.14
C ILE A 69 -15.39 -9.97 2.66
N ILE A 70 -15.12 -8.93 1.87
CA ILE A 70 -15.09 -9.00 0.41
C ILE A 70 -13.62 -9.03 0.00
N ARG A 71 -13.25 -9.98 -0.86
CA ARG A 71 -11.86 -10.25 -1.21
C ARG A 71 -11.67 -10.49 -2.70
N GLU A 72 -10.56 -10.00 -3.25
CA GLU A 72 -10.09 -10.38 -4.58
C GLU A 72 -9.69 -11.87 -4.62
N ASN A 73 -10.04 -12.51 -5.72
CA ASN A 73 -9.66 -13.88 -6.00
C ASN A 73 -9.06 -13.99 -7.41
N PHE A 74 -7.85 -14.55 -7.51
CA PHE A 74 -7.15 -14.69 -8.79
C PHE A 74 -7.02 -16.15 -9.27
N LYS A 75 -7.55 -17.11 -8.54
CA LYS A 75 -7.40 -18.56 -8.84
C LYS A 75 -8.56 -19.19 -9.57
N SER A 76 -9.73 -18.55 -9.57
CA SER A 76 -10.96 -19.19 -10.04
C SER A 76 -11.70 -18.34 -11.09
N GLU A 77 -12.85 -18.84 -11.54
CA GLU A 77 -13.79 -18.08 -12.37
C GLU A 77 -14.41 -16.88 -11.59
N SER A 78 -14.31 -16.89 -10.27
CA SER A 78 -14.69 -15.77 -9.41
C SER A 78 -13.55 -14.78 -9.27
N LEU A 79 -13.82 -13.51 -9.55
CA LEU A 79 -12.85 -12.43 -9.39
C LEU A 79 -12.95 -11.77 -8.02
N ILE A 80 -14.12 -11.78 -7.41
CA ILE A 80 -14.40 -11.20 -6.09
C ILE A 80 -15.31 -12.17 -5.33
N ASP A 81 -14.87 -12.51 -4.13
CA ASP A 81 -15.61 -13.38 -3.22
C ASP A 81 -16.06 -12.62 -1.97
N LYS A 82 -17.20 -13.02 -1.45
CA LYS A 82 -17.74 -12.66 -0.12
C LYS A 82 -17.56 -13.87 0.79
N ILE A 83 -16.90 -13.68 1.91
CA ILE A 83 -16.52 -14.73 2.83
C ILE A 83 -17.06 -14.38 4.21
N TYR A 84 -17.98 -15.18 4.71
CA TYR A 84 -18.48 -15.07 6.09
C TYR A 84 -17.51 -15.80 7.02
N TYR A 85 -16.80 -15.06 7.85
CA TYR A 85 -15.76 -15.63 8.69
C TYR A 85 -16.27 -16.26 9.98
N THR A 86 -17.56 -16.08 10.30
CA THR A 86 -18.25 -16.73 11.44
C THR A 86 -19.10 -17.94 11.06
N LYS A 87 -19.38 -18.16 9.75
CA LYS A 87 -20.32 -19.19 9.27
C LYS A 87 -19.73 -20.17 8.27
N ASP A 88 -18.44 -20.11 7.98
CA ASP A 88 -17.76 -20.90 6.94
C ASP A 88 -18.52 -20.92 5.59
N SER A 89 -18.90 -19.76 5.10
CA SER A 89 -19.63 -19.61 3.84
C SER A 89 -18.91 -18.66 2.88
N LEU A 90 -18.77 -19.09 1.63
CA LEU A 90 -18.16 -18.34 0.55
C LEU A 90 -19.15 -18.17 -0.61
N ILE A 91 -19.33 -16.94 -1.08
CA ILE A 91 -20.20 -16.57 -2.21
C ILE A 91 -19.39 -15.83 -3.24
N SER A 92 -19.41 -16.29 -4.50
CA SER A 92 -18.84 -15.54 -5.62
C SER A 92 -19.71 -14.32 -5.94
N LEU A 93 -19.17 -13.11 -5.77
CA LEU A 93 -19.86 -11.86 -6.05
C LEU A 93 -19.68 -11.38 -7.49
N VAL A 94 -18.46 -11.52 -8.02
CA VAL A 94 -18.11 -11.05 -9.36
C VAL A 94 -17.39 -12.16 -10.10
N LYS A 95 -17.99 -12.61 -11.21
CA LYS A 95 -17.41 -13.66 -12.06
C LYS A 95 -16.61 -13.06 -13.21
N PHE A 96 -15.67 -13.86 -13.73
CA PHE A 96 -14.97 -13.53 -14.96
C PHE A 96 -15.89 -13.75 -16.16
N GLY A 97 -16.02 -12.73 -17.03
CA GLY A 97 -16.82 -12.84 -18.24
C GLY A 97 -17.28 -11.50 -18.81
N GLN A 98 -18.20 -11.55 -19.78
CA GLN A 98 -18.76 -10.38 -20.46
C GLN A 98 -20.27 -10.23 -20.24
N GLY A 99 -20.88 -11.11 -19.46
CA GLY A 99 -22.29 -11.06 -19.14
C GLY A 99 -22.66 -9.94 -18.15
N PRO A 100 -23.94 -9.81 -17.83
CA PRO A 100 -24.41 -8.88 -16.81
C PRO A 100 -23.71 -9.16 -15.46
N ASN A 101 -23.19 -8.13 -14.83
CA ASN A 101 -22.43 -8.20 -13.57
C ASN A 101 -21.11 -8.99 -13.61
N GLU A 102 -20.68 -9.50 -14.79
CA GLU A 102 -19.38 -10.11 -15.00
C GLU A 102 -18.33 -9.08 -15.39
N ASN A 103 -17.06 -9.33 -15.06
CA ASN A 103 -15.95 -8.43 -15.35
C ASN A 103 -14.82 -9.17 -16.07
N LEU A 104 -14.04 -8.44 -16.86
CA LEU A 104 -12.85 -8.99 -17.53
C LEU A 104 -11.60 -8.97 -16.64
N SER A 105 -11.59 -8.11 -15.66
CA SER A 105 -10.63 -8.06 -14.55
C SER A 105 -11.29 -7.31 -13.40
N SER A 106 -10.83 -7.54 -12.18
CA SER A 106 -11.34 -6.79 -11.03
C SER A 106 -10.24 -6.60 -10.02
N ARG A 107 -10.06 -5.36 -9.60
CA ARG A 107 -9.27 -4.99 -8.42
C ARG A 107 -10.16 -4.22 -7.47
N ILE A 108 -10.19 -4.62 -6.22
CA ILE A 108 -10.91 -3.89 -5.18
C ILE A 108 -10.22 -2.54 -4.97
N MET A 109 -11.02 -1.49 -4.98
CA MET A 109 -10.54 -0.14 -4.69
C MET A 109 -10.84 0.23 -3.24
N GLN A 110 -12.13 0.27 -2.87
CA GLN A 110 -12.55 0.94 -1.65
C GLN A 110 -13.93 0.47 -1.20
N LYS A 111 -14.14 0.40 0.13
CA LYS A 111 -15.47 0.35 0.75
C LYS A 111 -16.03 1.77 0.85
N HIS A 112 -17.27 1.96 0.46
CA HIS A 112 -17.96 3.26 0.51
C HIS A 112 -18.99 3.34 1.63
N SER A 113 -19.63 2.21 1.91
CA SER A 113 -20.61 2.03 3.00
C SER A 113 -20.72 0.55 3.36
N ASP A 114 -21.58 0.21 4.32
CA ASP A 114 -21.88 -1.18 4.65
C ASP A 114 -22.62 -1.94 3.53
N THR A 115 -23.04 -1.27 2.47
CA THR A 115 -23.78 -1.86 1.35
C THR A 115 -23.15 -1.65 0.00
N CYS A 116 -22.02 -0.92 -0.08
CA CYS A 116 -21.40 -0.54 -1.37
C CYS A 116 -19.88 -0.54 -1.30
N PHE A 117 -19.27 -1.08 -2.35
CA PHE A 117 -17.82 -1.03 -2.60
C PHE A 117 -17.54 -0.75 -4.07
N SER A 118 -16.31 -0.35 -4.39
CA SER A 118 -15.89 -0.14 -5.77
C SER A 118 -14.76 -1.07 -6.18
N ILE A 119 -14.76 -1.39 -7.46
CA ILE A 119 -13.74 -2.19 -8.13
C ILE A 119 -13.31 -1.50 -9.42
N PHE A 120 -12.09 -1.76 -9.86
CA PHE A 120 -11.58 -1.31 -11.16
C PHE A 120 -11.47 -2.48 -12.12
N ASP A 121 -12.19 -2.44 -13.22
CA ASP A 121 -11.97 -3.31 -14.37
C ASP A 121 -10.94 -2.68 -15.32
N GLY A 122 -9.68 -3.08 -15.18
CA GLY A 122 -8.58 -2.51 -15.96
C GLY A 122 -8.69 -2.80 -17.46
N LYS A 123 -9.30 -3.91 -17.87
CA LYS A 123 -9.50 -4.21 -19.30
C LYS A 123 -10.56 -3.33 -19.95
N ARG A 124 -11.57 -2.92 -19.19
CA ARG A 124 -12.61 -1.98 -19.62
C ARG A 124 -12.25 -0.53 -19.31
N LYS A 125 -11.21 -0.28 -18.51
CA LYS A 125 -10.83 1.03 -17.95
C LYS A 125 -12.00 1.69 -17.23
N THR A 126 -12.70 0.92 -16.41
CA THR A 126 -13.97 1.34 -15.79
C THR A 126 -13.92 1.07 -14.29
N ILE A 127 -14.27 2.07 -13.50
CA ILE A 127 -14.58 1.90 -12.09
C ILE A 127 -16.06 1.54 -11.96
N LEU A 128 -16.34 0.44 -11.28
CA LEU A 128 -17.67 -0.09 -11.05
C LEU A 128 -17.99 -0.01 -9.57
N PHE A 129 -19.13 0.58 -9.24
CA PHE A 129 -19.68 0.57 -7.89
C PHE A 129 -20.64 -0.61 -7.77
N LYS A 130 -20.40 -1.46 -6.83
CA LYS A 130 -21.12 -2.70 -6.61
C LYS A 130 -21.84 -2.68 -5.26
N ASP A 131 -23.04 -3.23 -5.23
CA ASP A 131 -23.67 -3.57 -3.95
C ASP A 131 -23.07 -4.87 -3.37
N ILE A 132 -23.40 -5.18 -2.14
CA ILE A 132 -22.95 -6.38 -1.42
C ILE A 132 -23.47 -7.70 -2.00
N SER A 133 -24.34 -7.65 -3.00
CA SER A 133 -24.81 -8.80 -3.79
C SER A 133 -24.07 -8.92 -5.13
N GLY A 134 -23.15 -7.99 -5.44
CA GLY A 134 -22.34 -7.97 -6.65
C GLY A 134 -22.99 -7.25 -7.83
N ASN A 135 -24.20 -6.66 -7.68
CA ASN A 135 -24.84 -5.91 -8.75
C ASN A 135 -24.12 -4.57 -8.99
N THR A 136 -24.02 -4.16 -10.23
CA THR A 136 -23.47 -2.85 -10.58
C THR A 136 -24.51 -1.76 -10.35
N LEU A 137 -24.19 -0.80 -9.49
CA LEU A 137 -25.03 0.35 -9.20
C LEU A 137 -24.80 1.48 -10.19
N PHE A 138 -23.54 1.80 -10.47
CA PHE A 138 -23.12 2.76 -11.50
C PHE A 138 -21.66 2.52 -11.90
N GLU A 139 -21.24 3.17 -12.99
CA GLU A 139 -19.88 3.06 -13.54
C GLU A 139 -19.31 4.40 -13.98
N SER A 140 -17.99 4.53 -13.92
CA SER A 140 -17.22 5.65 -14.46
C SER A 140 -16.13 5.13 -15.38
N LYS A 141 -16.05 5.67 -16.61
CA LYS A 141 -15.09 5.26 -17.65
C LYS A 141 -13.92 6.24 -17.72
N PHE A 142 -12.73 5.70 -18.00
CA PHE A 142 -11.48 6.46 -18.08
C PHE A 142 -10.81 6.23 -19.43
N SER A 143 -10.07 7.22 -19.90
CA SER A 143 -9.25 7.11 -21.12
C SER A 143 -7.96 6.32 -20.85
N GLU A 144 -7.39 6.44 -19.66
CA GLU A 144 -6.13 5.83 -19.27
C GLU A 144 -6.33 4.53 -18.46
N LEU A 145 -5.28 3.71 -18.47
CA LEU A 145 -5.11 2.60 -17.55
C LEU A 145 -4.25 3.06 -16.36
N PHE A 146 -4.57 2.60 -15.17
CA PHE A 146 -3.81 2.89 -13.94
C PHE A 146 -3.71 1.65 -13.04
N PHE A 147 -2.75 1.64 -12.14
CA PHE A 147 -2.55 0.53 -11.19
C PHE A 147 -3.50 0.58 -10.01
N SER A 148 -3.66 1.75 -9.43
CA SER A 148 -4.49 1.95 -8.25
C SER A 148 -5.25 3.26 -8.37
N ALA A 149 -6.49 3.25 -7.90
CA ALA A 149 -7.30 4.45 -7.79
C ALA A 149 -8.21 4.37 -6.57
N ILE A 150 -8.65 5.53 -6.10
CA ILE A 150 -9.62 5.69 -5.02
C ILE A 150 -10.62 6.78 -5.41
N GLN A 151 -11.85 6.67 -4.92
CA GLN A 151 -12.81 7.76 -4.99
C GLN A 151 -12.47 8.80 -3.92
N THR A 152 -12.50 10.06 -4.30
CA THR A 152 -12.36 11.22 -3.42
C THR A 152 -13.67 11.97 -3.30
N ASN A 153 -13.70 13.08 -2.57
CA ASN A 153 -14.90 13.91 -2.46
C ASN A 153 -15.36 14.47 -3.82
N ASP A 154 -14.41 14.82 -4.70
CA ASP A 154 -14.68 15.55 -5.94
C ASP A 154 -14.56 14.69 -7.21
N GLY A 155 -14.18 13.42 -7.07
CA GLY A 155 -13.97 12.53 -8.22
C GLY A 155 -13.08 11.35 -7.86
N TYR A 156 -11.98 11.18 -8.61
CA TYR A 156 -11.07 10.03 -8.42
C TYR A 156 -9.62 10.48 -8.39
N LEU A 157 -8.83 9.82 -7.56
CA LEU A 157 -7.38 9.91 -7.56
C LEU A 157 -6.80 8.60 -8.08
N ALA A 158 -5.88 8.67 -9.03
CA ALA A 158 -5.19 7.49 -9.57
C ALA A 158 -3.67 7.65 -9.52
N THR A 159 -2.96 6.52 -9.45
CA THR A 159 -1.50 6.39 -9.53
C THR A 159 -1.10 5.22 -10.44
N GLY A 160 0.17 5.24 -10.91
CA GLY A 160 0.67 4.23 -11.83
C GLY A 160 0.01 4.31 -13.20
N ILE A 161 -0.07 5.50 -13.77
CA ILE A 161 -0.83 5.81 -14.98
C ILE A 161 -0.01 5.48 -16.21
N PHE A 162 -0.58 4.71 -17.14
CA PHE A 162 0.05 4.35 -18.43
C PHE A 162 -0.15 5.42 -19.51
N ASP A 163 0.17 6.66 -19.16
CA ASP A 163 0.24 7.79 -20.09
C ASP A 163 1.69 8.27 -20.20
N LYS A 164 2.30 8.09 -21.37
CA LYS A 164 3.72 8.46 -21.63
C LYS A 164 3.96 9.97 -21.55
N GLN A 165 2.94 10.79 -21.62
CA GLN A 165 3.04 12.25 -21.52
C GLN A 165 2.92 12.74 -20.06
N ASN A 166 2.38 11.93 -19.17
CA ASN A 166 2.22 12.29 -17.78
C ASN A 166 3.51 12.10 -16.99
N LYS A 167 4.12 13.20 -16.55
CA LYS A 167 5.37 13.19 -15.75
C LYS A 167 5.13 13.12 -14.24
N HIS A 168 3.87 13.14 -13.82
CA HIS A 168 3.48 13.17 -12.40
C HIS A 168 3.05 11.79 -11.89
N ARG A 169 3.19 11.61 -10.59
CA ARG A 169 2.86 10.36 -9.92
C ARG A 169 1.37 10.16 -9.73
N TYR A 170 0.62 11.26 -9.56
CA TYR A 170 -0.81 11.25 -9.27
C TYR A 170 -1.61 12.06 -10.29
N ILE A 171 -2.82 11.59 -10.59
CA ILE A 171 -3.80 12.31 -11.40
C ILE A 171 -5.14 12.35 -10.68
N LEU A 172 -5.75 13.54 -10.65
CA LEU A 172 -7.14 13.73 -10.25
C LEU A 172 -8.04 13.75 -11.48
N TYR A 173 -9.15 13.06 -11.37
CA TYR A 173 -10.23 13.01 -12.35
C TYR A 173 -11.52 13.50 -11.69
N ASP A 174 -12.40 14.10 -12.50
CA ASP A 174 -13.76 14.41 -12.06
C ASP A 174 -14.62 13.14 -11.93
N GLN A 175 -15.86 13.28 -11.46
CA GLN A 175 -16.79 12.15 -11.31
C GLN A 175 -17.15 11.45 -12.64
N LYS A 176 -16.91 12.12 -13.79
CA LYS A 176 -17.12 11.56 -15.12
C LYS A 176 -15.89 10.85 -15.69
N GLY A 177 -14.76 10.89 -14.98
CA GLY A 177 -13.49 10.31 -15.43
C GLY A 177 -12.66 11.24 -16.32
N ASN A 178 -12.98 12.54 -16.41
CA ASN A 178 -12.15 13.50 -17.12
C ASN A 178 -10.98 13.95 -16.23
N LYS A 179 -9.79 14.05 -16.80
CA LYS A 179 -8.59 14.51 -16.11
C LYS A 179 -8.74 15.98 -15.67
N ILE A 180 -8.55 16.26 -14.40
CA ILE A 180 -8.55 17.61 -13.83
C ILE A 180 -7.11 18.13 -13.73
N GLN A 181 -6.24 17.41 -13.04
CA GLN A 181 -4.85 17.84 -12.82
C GLN A 181 -3.93 16.66 -12.50
N SER A 182 -2.62 16.89 -12.67
CA SER A 182 -1.56 15.95 -12.28
C SER A 182 -0.62 16.62 -11.28
N PHE A 183 -0.12 15.85 -10.30
CA PHE A 183 0.77 16.36 -9.27
C PHE A 183 1.64 15.24 -8.68
N GLY A 184 2.53 15.60 -7.75
CA GLY A 184 3.50 14.68 -7.16
C GLY A 184 4.64 14.32 -8.12
N TYR A 185 5.84 14.17 -7.58
CA TYR A 185 7.03 13.83 -8.33
C TYR A 185 7.56 12.47 -7.88
N TYR A 186 8.33 11.83 -8.75
CA TYR A 186 9.08 10.62 -8.39
C TYR A 186 10.33 11.05 -7.60
N PRO A 187 10.63 10.44 -6.43
CA PRO A 187 11.75 10.88 -5.57
C PRO A 187 13.13 10.78 -6.21
N GLN A 188 13.31 9.93 -7.21
CA GLN A 188 14.51 9.84 -8.01
C GLN A 188 14.23 10.34 -9.43
N GLU A 189 14.61 11.56 -9.71
CA GLU A 189 14.56 12.11 -11.06
C GLU A 189 15.94 11.96 -11.75
N GLU A 190 16.30 10.74 -12.11
CA GLU A 190 17.23 10.58 -13.23
C GLU A 190 16.43 10.88 -14.51
N GLU A 191 16.78 11.94 -15.21
CA GLU A 191 16.06 12.41 -16.42
C GLU A 191 15.97 11.33 -17.51
N GLU A 192 16.91 10.38 -17.53
CA GLU A 192 17.02 9.33 -18.54
C GLU A 192 16.02 8.17 -18.35
N ILE A 193 15.40 8.02 -17.17
CA ILE A 193 14.45 6.94 -16.92
C ILE A 193 13.08 7.32 -17.46
N ASP A 194 12.56 6.50 -18.36
CA ASP A 194 11.23 6.72 -18.93
C ASP A 194 10.10 6.60 -17.89
N ILE A 195 9.02 7.34 -18.12
CA ILE A 195 7.90 7.44 -17.18
C ILE A 195 7.19 6.10 -16.92
N THR A 196 7.16 5.20 -17.91
CA THR A 196 6.54 3.87 -17.75
C THR A 196 7.32 3.04 -16.73
N SER A 197 8.64 3.08 -16.79
CA SER A 197 9.51 2.41 -15.82
C SER A 197 9.37 3.01 -14.43
N LYS A 198 9.29 4.34 -14.30
CA LYS A 198 9.01 5.02 -13.02
C LYS A 198 7.66 4.58 -12.46
N ASN A 199 6.59 4.60 -13.24
CA ASN A 199 5.27 4.16 -12.83
C ASN A 199 5.26 2.70 -12.33
N LEU A 200 5.96 1.81 -13.01
CA LEU A 200 6.07 0.41 -12.60
C LEU A 200 6.86 0.22 -11.31
N ALA A 201 7.96 0.95 -11.15
CA ALA A 201 8.82 0.85 -9.97
C ALA A 201 8.14 1.40 -8.71
N TYR A 202 7.40 2.49 -8.84
CA TYR A 202 6.71 3.18 -7.75
C TYR A 202 5.23 2.81 -7.60
N GLN A 203 4.78 1.71 -8.23
CA GLN A 203 3.41 1.23 -8.02
C GLN A 203 3.20 0.85 -6.56
N GLY A 204 1.96 1.02 -6.08
CA GLY A 204 1.61 0.70 -4.71
C GLY A 204 0.14 0.95 -4.41
N SER A 205 -0.17 1.04 -3.13
CA SER A 205 -1.53 1.18 -2.63
C SER A 205 -1.87 2.62 -2.29
N LEU A 206 -3.17 2.93 -2.36
CA LEU A 206 -3.76 4.20 -1.98
C LEU A 206 -4.85 3.96 -0.93
N VAL A 207 -4.92 4.84 0.07
CA VAL A 207 -6.06 4.96 0.99
C VAL A 207 -6.46 6.42 1.15
N TYR A 208 -7.72 6.67 1.50
CA TYR A 208 -8.28 8.00 1.56
C TYR A 208 -9.13 8.21 2.80
N ASN A 209 -8.91 9.32 3.47
CA ASN A 209 -9.75 9.81 4.55
C ASN A 209 -10.70 10.90 4.01
N LYS A 210 -11.96 10.56 3.92
CA LYS A 210 -13.01 11.42 3.37
C LYS A 210 -13.23 12.67 4.22
N THR A 211 -13.19 12.54 5.54
CA THR A 211 -13.44 13.63 6.50
C THR A 211 -12.33 14.68 6.45
N LEU A 212 -11.08 14.23 6.40
CA LEU A 212 -9.90 15.11 6.35
C LEU A 212 -9.54 15.54 4.92
N ASN A 213 -10.15 14.94 3.90
CA ASN A 213 -9.79 15.10 2.48
C ASN A 213 -8.29 14.86 2.24
N ARG A 214 -7.77 13.76 2.82
CA ARG A 214 -6.36 13.37 2.74
C ARG A 214 -6.23 11.99 2.13
N PHE A 215 -5.16 11.78 1.36
CA PHE A 215 -4.79 10.43 0.95
C PHE A 215 -3.38 10.08 1.37
N LEU A 216 -3.15 8.81 1.59
CA LEU A 216 -1.85 8.23 1.81
C LEU A 216 -1.54 7.22 0.72
N SER A 217 -0.34 7.30 0.16
CA SER A 217 0.19 6.40 -0.86
C SER A 217 1.44 5.71 -0.35
N THR A 218 1.59 4.44 -0.67
CA THR A 218 2.81 3.66 -0.41
C THR A 218 3.33 3.01 -1.68
N THR A 219 4.53 2.44 -1.63
CA THR A 219 5.09 1.66 -2.74
C THR A 219 5.28 0.19 -2.37
N ASN A 220 5.07 -0.69 -3.36
CA ASN A 220 5.30 -2.14 -3.20
C ASN A 220 6.79 -2.49 -3.15
N ASN A 221 7.65 -1.58 -3.59
CA ASN A 221 9.11 -1.73 -3.59
C ASN A 221 9.75 -0.57 -2.85
N GLY A 222 10.79 -0.84 -2.10
CA GLY A 222 11.43 0.14 -1.22
C GLY A 222 10.59 0.46 0.02
N CYS A 223 10.77 1.65 0.58
CA CYS A 223 10.00 2.18 1.70
C CYS A 223 9.66 3.65 1.42
N VAL A 224 8.67 3.86 0.55
CA VAL A 224 8.16 5.18 0.22
C VAL A 224 6.71 5.28 0.70
N LEU A 225 6.45 6.33 1.47
CA LEU A 225 5.12 6.69 1.94
C LEU A 225 4.92 8.19 1.76
N GLU A 226 3.80 8.59 1.19
CA GLU A 226 3.47 10.00 0.99
C GLU A 226 2.03 10.26 1.44
N LEU A 227 1.88 11.25 2.30
CA LEU A 227 0.60 11.76 2.78
C LEU A 227 0.35 13.14 2.19
N TYR A 228 -0.76 13.30 1.49
CA TYR A 228 -1.16 14.55 0.85
C TYR A 228 -2.49 15.07 1.38
N GLN A 229 -2.60 16.40 1.45
CA GLN A 229 -3.88 17.11 1.50
C GLN A 229 -4.41 17.31 0.09
N LEU A 230 -5.67 16.93 -0.15
CA LEU A 230 -6.38 17.28 -1.39
C LEU A 230 -7.10 18.62 -1.25
N GLY A 231 -7.30 19.30 -2.37
CA GLY A 231 -7.94 20.60 -2.53
C GLY A 231 -7.66 21.14 -3.93
N GLU A 232 -7.89 22.42 -4.16
CA GLU A 232 -7.58 23.05 -5.47
C GLU A 232 -6.11 22.87 -5.86
N LYS A 233 -5.21 22.91 -4.89
CA LYS A 233 -3.78 22.65 -5.07
C LYS A 233 -3.34 21.60 -4.05
N PRO A 234 -3.29 20.31 -4.45
CA PRO A 234 -2.80 19.27 -3.56
C PRO A 234 -1.36 19.54 -3.10
N TYR A 235 -1.08 19.28 -1.82
CA TYR A 235 0.27 19.44 -1.27
C TYR A 235 0.64 18.29 -0.36
N LEU A 236 1.93 17.98 -0.32
CA LEU A 236 2.53 16.95 0.53
C LEU A 236 2.53 17.46 1.98
N ILE A 237 1.91 16.69 2.87
CA ILE A 237 1.95 16.93 4.32
C ILE A 237 3.22 16.29 4.89
N GLN A 238 3.43 15.00 4.57
CA GLN A 238 4.54 14.19 5.06
C GLN A 238 5.00 13.23 3.99
N GLY A 239 6.31 13.05 3.84
CA GLY A 239 6.93 12.05 2.97
C GLY A 239 8.01 11.28 3.71
N TYR A 240 7.99 9.95 3.60
CA TYR A 240 9.04 9.05 4.04
C TYR A 240 9.65 8.39 2.80
N TYR A 241 10.96 8.55 2.63
CA TYR A 241 11.72 8.07 1.47
C TYR A 241 12.94 7.27 1.97
N ASP A 242 12.71 6.41 2.95
CA ASP A 242 13.80 5.73 3.66
C ASP A 242 14.59 4.79 2.75
N ILE A 243 13.87 4.09 1.86
CA ILE A 243 14.47 3.18 0.88
C ILE A 243 13.73 3.39 -0.44
N LEU A 244 14.46 3.80 -1.48
CA LEU A 244 13.89 3.96 -2.81
C LEU A 244 13.91 2.63 -3.58
N PRO A 245 12.97 2.40 -4.53
CA PRO A 245 13.03 1.24 -5.41
C PRO A 245 14.33 1.20 -6.21
N VAL A 246 14.99 0.04 -6.25
CA VAL A 246 16.21 -0.19 -7.05
C VAL A 246 15.82 -0.92 -8.32
N TYR A 247 15.84 -0.22 -9.46
CA TYR A 247 15.35 -0.74 -10.72
C TYR A 247 16.08 -0.17 -11.93
N ALA A 248 15.93 -0.84 -13.07
CA ALA A 248 16.34 -0.36 -14.39
C ALA A 248 15.23 -0.60 -15.42
N PRO A 249 15.10 0.26 -16.44
CA PRO A 249 14.19 0.01 -17.56
C PRO A 249 14.48 -1.33 -18.23
N HIS A 250 13.43 -2.10 -18.51
CA HIS A 250 13.52 -3.35 -19.26
C HIS A 250 12.59 -3.30 -20.46
N LYS A 251 13.17 -3.10 -21.64
CA LYS A 251 12.40 -2.99 -22.88
C LYS A 251 12.47 -4.29 -23.65
N THR A 252 11.31 -4.83 -23.97
CA THR A 252 11.16 -5.94 -24.92
C THR A 252 10.47 -5.44 -26.18
N LYS A 253 10.47 -6.25 -27.27
CA LYS A 253 9.72 -5.90 -28.50
C LYS A 253 8.21 -5.73 -28.30
N LYS A 254 7.67 -6.24 -27.17
CA LYS A 254 6.22 -6.29 -26.91
C LYS A 254 5.78 -5.48 -25.69
N ILE A 255 6.65 -5.31 -24.68
CA ILE A 255 6.28 -4.76 -23.38
C ILE A 255 7.43 -3.93 -22.83
N ASP A 256 7.13 -2.69 -22.46
CA ASP A 256 7.98 -1.86 -21.61
C ASP A 256 7.76 -2.30 -20.16
N GLY A 257 8.83 -2.51 -19.42
CA GLY A 257 8.79 -3.01 -18.05
C GLY A 257 9.95 -2.50 -17.20
N VAL A 258 10.08 -3.04 -16.01
CA VAL A 258 11.21 -2.79 -15.12
C VAL A 258 11.88 -4.11 -14.73
N ARG A 259 13.18 -4.04 -14.49
CA ARG A 259 13.96 -5.08 -13.84
C ARG A 259 14.42 -4.55 -12.51
N TYR A 260 14.02 -5.18 -11.43
CA TYR A 260 14.49 -4.81 -10.10
C TYR A 260 15.89 -5.35 -9.86
N GLY A 261 16.73 -4.55 -9.20
CA GLY A 261 18.07 -4.94 -8.77
C GLY A 261 18.03 -5.96 -7.62
N ASP A 262 19.14 -6.62 -7.38
CA ASP A 262 19.24 -7.62 -6.30
C ASP A 262 19.16 -6.98 -4.91
N ASP A 263 19.46 -5.67 -4.83
CA ASP A 263 19.30 -4.87 -3.61
C ASP A 263 17.89 -4.32 -3.40
N ASN A 264 16.99 -4.51 -4.37
CA ASN A 264 15.61 -4.04 -4.21
C ASN A 264 14.91 -4.79 -3.07
N GLN A 265 14.20 -4.05 -2.22
CA GLN A 265 13.42 -4.59 -1.12
C GLN A 265 11.93 -4.54 -1.44
N CYS A 266 11.19 -5.57 -1.01
CA CYS A 266 9.74 -5.52 -0.99
C CYS A 266 9.30 -4.49 0.05
N GLY A 267 8.39 -3.61 -0.34
CA GLY A 267 7.91 -2.53 0.48
C GLY A 267 6.62 -2.87 1.24
N TYR A 268 5.62 -2.02 1.05
CA TYR A 268 4.30 -2.23 1.61
C TYR A 268 3.53 -3.25 0.78
N ILE A 269 3.16 -4.34 1.42
CA ILE A 269 2.43 -5.46 0.79
C ILE A 269 0.95 -5.12 0.69
N ASP A 270 0.40 -4.51 1.74
CA ASP A 270 -0.99 -4.08 1.80
C ASP A 270 -1.11 -2.79 2.60
N LEU A 271 -2.21 -2.08 2.38
CA LEU A 271 -2.53 -0.82 3.04
C LEU A 271 -4.02 -0.77 3.35
N TYR A 272 -4.34 -0.58 4.60
CA TYR A 272 -5.71 -0.41 5.09
C TYR A 272 -5.84 0.87 5.91
N ALA A 273 -7.02 1.47 5.93
CA ALA A 273 -7.24 2.68 6.71
C ALA A 273 -8.61 2.68 7.38
N THR A 274 -8.63 3.25 8.57
CA THR A 274 -9.82 3.69 9.29
C THR A 274 -9.92 5.22 9.25
N GLU A 275 -10.92 5.80 9.88
CA GLU A 275 -11.01 7.26 10.00
C GLU A 275 -9.87 7.86 10.82
N GLN A 276 -9.26 7.10 11.73
CA GLN A 276 -8.24 7.57 12.66
C GLN A 276 -6.81 7.22 12.24
N TYR A 277 -6.60 6.02 11.65
CA TYR A 277 -5.28 5.47 11.43
C TYR A 277 -5.12 4.82 10.06
N VAL A 278 -3.86 4.69 9.65
CA VAL A 278 -3.44 3.94 8.46
C VAL A 278 -2.54 2.79 8.90
N TYR A 279 -2.86 1.59 8.45
CA TYR A 279 -2.16 0.34 8.73
C TYR A 279 -1.42 -0.11 7.48
N GLY A 280 -0.10 -0.09 7.52
CA GLY A 280 0.76 -0.54 6.43
C GLY A 280 1.41 -1.89 6.75
N LEU A 281 1.06 -2.93 6.02
CA LEU A 281 1.72 -4.22 6.11
C LEU A 281 3.05 -4.14 5.35
N TYR A 282 4.18 -4.04 6.07
CA TYR A 282 5.49 -3.75 5.50
C TYR A 282 6.45 -4.94 5.60
N SER A 283 7.04 -5.34 4.47
CA SER A 283 7.97 -6.46 4.43
C SER A 283 9.43 -6.07 4.72
N GLY A 284 10.01 -5.17 3.96
CA GLY A 284 11.42 -4.82 4.02
C GLY A 284 12.39 -5.92 3.59
N LYS A 285 11.90 -7.08 3.14
CA LYS A 285 12.72 -8.22 2.74
C LYS A 285 13.22 -8.07 1.30
N LYS A 286 14.44 -8.54 1.05
CA LYS A 286 14.97 -8.66 -0.31
C LYS A 286 14.44 -9.93 -0.97
N LEU A 287 14.32 -9.91 -2.28
CA LEU A 287 14.01 -11.08 -3.09
C LEU A 287 15.31 -11.89 -3.30
N GLU A 288 15.69 -12.68 -2.29
CA GLU A 288 16.97 -13.41 -2.26
C GLU A 288 17.09 -14.45 -3.37
N ASN A 289 16.00 -15.13 -3.71
CA ASN A 289 15.96 -16.11 -4.78
C ASN A 289 14.79 -15.81 -5.71
N ARG A 290 15.03 -15.64 -6.99
CA ARG A 290 13.98 -15.39 -8.00
C ARG A 290 13.13 -16.64 -8.30
N THR A 291 12.81 -17.40 -7.27
CA THR A 291 11.92 -18.54 -7.28
C THR A 291 10.53 -18.14 -6.83
N THR A 292 9.52 -18.95 -7.13
CA THR A 292 8.15 -18.73 -6.63
C THR A 292 8.13 -18.68 -5.10
N GLN A 293 8.85 -19.57 -4.42
CA GLN A 293 8.93 -19.58 -2.96
C GLN A 293 9.61 -18.32 -2.43
N GLY A 294 10.74 -17.89 -3.01
CA GLY A 294 11.42 -16.67 -2.61
C GLY A 294 10.56 -15.43 -2.78
N LEU A 295 9.69 -15.38 -3.81
CA LEU A 295 8.71 -14.32 -3.96
C LEU A 295 7.67 -14.36 -2.84
N VAL A 296 7.11 -15.54 -2.54
CA VAL A 296 6.15 -15.71 -1.44
C VAL A 296 6.76 -15.28 -0.12
N ASP A 297 8.00 -15.66 0.17
CA ASP A 297 8.71 -15.29 1.40
C ASP A 297 8.97 -13.78 1.51
N ALA A 298 9.19 -13.12 0.37
CA ALA A 298 9.44 -11.68 0.33
C ALA A 298 8.15 -10.85 0.51
N ILE A 299 7.00 -11.33 0.01
CA ILE A 299 5.72 -10.62 0.08
C ILE A 299 4.86 -10.99 1.31
N GLN A 300 5.41 -11.69 2.29
CA GLN A 300 4.75 -11.97 3.56
C GLN A 300 5.56 -11.36 4.71
N THR A 301 4.87 -10.89 5.73
CA THR A 301 5.53 -10.21 6.86
C THR A 301 4.71 -10.31 8.15
N ASN A 302 5.42 -10.14 9.27
CA ASN A 302 4.83 -10.04 10.61
C ASN A 302 4.69 -8.59 11.09
N HIS A 303 5.03 -7.60 10.26
CA HIS A 303 5.13 -6.20 10.68
C HIS A 303 4.01 -5.36 10.08
N ILE A 304 3.23 -4.73 10.94
CA ILE A 304 2.24 -3.72 10.59
C ILE A 304 2.68 -2.39 11.20
N LEU A 305 2.87 -1.39 10.36
CA LEU A 305 3.26 -0.03 10.72
C LEU A 305 2.01 0.84 10.77
N ILE A 306 1.74 1.47 11.91
CA ILE A 306 0.55 2.28 12.10
C ILE A 306 0.92 3.77 12.10
N TYR A 307 0.23 4.52 11.27
CA TYR A 307 0.38 5.96 11.13
C TYR A 307 -0.92 6.68 11.44
N ASP A 308 -0.85 7.90 11.95
CA ASP A 308 -2.01 8.79 11.99
C ASP A 308 -2.18 9.55 10.65
N TRP A 309 -3.27 10.27 10.51
CA TRP A 309 -3.54 11.09 9.32
C TRP A 309 -2.81 12.44 9.31
N ASN A 310 -1.85 12.68 10.22
CA ASN A 310 -0.84 13.74 10.14
C ASN A 310 0.50 13.20 9.62
N GLY A 311 0.60 11.86 9.46
CA GLY A 311 1.80 11.17 9.01
C GLY A 311 2.74 10.77 10.16
N ASN A 312 2.35 10.92 11.42
CA ASN A 312 3.16 10.48 12.55
C ASN A 312 3.19 8.96 12.65
N CYS A 313 4.34 8.40 13.01
CA CYS A 313 4.49 6.99 13.35
C CYS A 313 3.87 6.75 14.73
N VAL A 314 2.75 6.01 14.81
CA VAL A 314 2.02 5.73 16.05
C VAL A 314 2.65 4.57 16.79
N CYS A 315 2.56 3.37 16.24
CA CYS A 315 3.19 2.16 16.79
C CYS A 315 3.42 1.11 15.71
N ARG A 316 4.15 0.07 16.06
CA ARG A 316 4.36 -1.13 15.24
C ARG A 316 3.74 -2.34 15.90
N LEU A 317 2.93 -3.08 15.15
CA LEU A 317 2.49 -4.40 15.57
C LEU A 317 3.43 -5.45 14.99
N VAL A 318 3.71 -6.48 15.80
CA VAL A 318 4.41 -7.68 15.39
C VAL A 318 3.49 -8.86 15.62
N THR A 319 3.07 -9.50 14.55
CA THR A 319 2.16 -10.65 14.59
C THR A 319 2.94 -11.94 14.76
N ASP A 320 2.32 -12.94 15.40
CA ASP A 320 2.91 -14.30 15.53
C ASP A 320 2.80 -15.11 14.23
N LYS A 321 2.05 -14.61 13.24
CA LYS A 321 1.85 -15.24 11.92
C LYS A 321 2.31 -14.31 10.80
N PRO A 322 2.97 -14.83 9.75
CA PRO A 322 3.27 -14.05 8.55
C PRO A 322 1.98 -13.77 7.76
N LEU A 323 1.78 -12.52 7.35
CA LEU A 323 0.56 -12.03 6.74
C LEU A 323 0.79 -11.55 5.30
N PHE A 324 -0.25 -11.65 4.47
CA PHE A 324 -0.29 -11.13 3.09
C PHE A 324 -1.24 -9.95 2.92
N ASN A 325 -2.35 -9.95 3.65
CA ASN A 325 -3.38 -8.91 3.57
C ASN A 325 -3.98 -8.67 4.94
N ILE A 326 -4.47 -7.45 5.13
CA ILE A 326 -5.09 -7.01 6.36
C ILE A 326 -6.38 -6.23 6.09
N CYS A 327 -7.31 -6.29 7.01
CA CYS A 327 -8.40 -5.33 7.17
C CYS A 327 -8.67 -5.11 8.65
N VAL A 328 -9.12 -3.92 9.01
CA VAL A 328 -9.24 -3.48 10.41
C VAL A 328 -10.64 -2.94 10.65
N SER A 329 -11.20 -3.20 11.81
CA SER A 329 -12.47 -2.64 12.27
C SER A 329 -12.41 -1.12 12.40
N GLN A 330 -13.53 -0.42 12.20
CA GLN A 330 -13.55 1.04 12.25
C GLN A 330 -13.25 1.61 13.64
N ASP A 331 -13.52 0.84 14.68
CA ASP A 331 -13.16 1.16 16.06
C ASP A 331 -11.70 0.84 16.42
N ASN A 332 -10.94 0.26 15.46
CA ASN A 332 -9.56 -0.17 15.63
C ASN A 332 -9.32 -1.26 16.69
N GLN A 333 -10.35 -2.05 17.04
CA GLN A 333 -10.26 -3.08 18.07
C GLN A 333 -9.97 -4.47 17.51
N GLU A 334 -10.26 -4.72 16.23
CA GLU A 334 -10.05 -6.02 15.60
C GLU A 334 -9.34 -5.85 14.25
N LEU A 335 -8.36 -6.73 14.01
CA LEU A 335 -7.72 -6.88 12.72
C LEU A 335 -7.98 -8.30 12.22
N ILE A 336 -8.50 -8.41 10.98
CA ILE A 336 -8.61 -9.68 10.26
C ILE A 336 -7.56 -9.70 9.17
N ALA A 337 -6.82 -10.80 9.09
CA ALA A 337 -5.71 -10.94 8.17
C ALA A 337 -5.71 -12.30 7.47
N LEU A 338 -5.19 -12.31 6.24
CA LEU A 338 -4.80 -13.54 5.55
C LEU A 338 -3.34 -13.81 5.84
N GLY A 339 -3.04 -14.98 6.40
CA GLY A 339 -1.70 -15.43 6.67
C GLY A 339 -1.41 -16.80 6.07
N TRP A 340 -0.16 -17.25 6.23
CA TRP A 340 0.35 -18.52 5.75
C TRP A 340 0.99 -19.32 6.87
N GLU A 341 0.68 -20.60 6.92
CA GLU A 341 1.40 -21.63 7.68
C GLU A 341 1.79 -22.77 6.73
N ASP A 342 1.02 -23.82 6.68
CA ASP A 342 1.05 -24.89 5.70
C ASP A 342 0.06 -24.67 4.54
N ASP A 343 -0.90 -23.77 4.74
CA ASP A 343 -1.87 -23.26 3.76
C ASP A 343 -2.26 -21.82 4.13
N TYR A 344 -3.16 -21.21 3.35
CA TYR A 344 -3.72 -19.89 3.64
C TYR A 344 -4.81 -19.99 4.69
N TYR A 345 -4.74 -19.12 5.72
CA TYR A 345 -5.73 -19.05 6.78
C TYR A 345 -6.11 -17.61 7.08
N LEU A 346 -7.37 -17.42 7.45
CA LEU A 346 -7.80 -16.17 8.07
C LEU A 346 -7.53 -16.22 9.57
N TYR A 347 -7.02 -15.10 10.07
CA TYR A 347 -6.75 -14.87 11.49
C TYR A 347 -7.47 -13.62 11.95
N SER A 348 -8.00 -13.64 13.18
CA SER A 348 -8.44 -12.46 13.90
C SER A 348 -7.41 -12.15 14.99
N PHE A 349 -7.05 -10.87 15.11
CA PHE A 349 -6.17 -10.32 16.14
C PHE A 349 -6.95 -9.31 16.96
N ASP A 350 -6.97 -9.47 18.27
CA ASP A 350 -7.52 -8.51 19.21
C ASP A 350 -6.51 -7.36 19.39
N LEU A 351 -6.95 -6.14 19.13
CA LEU A 351 -6.16 -4.92 19.26
C LEU A 351 -6.59 -4.06 20.47
N SER A 352 -7.48 -4.54 21.32
CA SER A 352 -8.05 -3.78 22.46
C SER A 352 -6.99 -3.33 23.49
N GLU A 353 -5.86 -4.06 23.59
CA GLU A 353 -4.73 -3.71 24.47
C GLU A 353 -3.69 -2.82 23.77
N VAL A 354 -3.84 -2.56 22.48
CA VAL A 354 -2.92 -1.69 21.72
C VAL A 354 -3.28 -0.24 21.96
N ASN A 355 -2.39 0.48 22.64
CA ASN A 355 -2.61 1.91 22.87
C ASN A 355 -2.28 2.70 21.60
N LEU A 356 -3.29 3.10 20.86
CA LEU A 356 -3.17 3.94 19.67
C LEU A 356 -3.28 5.45 19.98
N SER A 357 -3.64 5.82 21.21
CA SER A 357 -3.96 7.21 21.57
C SER A 357 -2.74 8.05 22.04
N ASN A 358 -1.55 7.47 22.05
CA ASN A 358 -0.36 8.17 22.50
C ASN A 358 0.43 8.75 21.33
N ASN A 359 0.16 10.04 21.03
CA ASN A 359 1.22 11.07 20.83
C ASN A 359 0.61 12.40 20.46
#